data_ec7ecf00870c8c5bf792e9066e2b3876
#
_entry.id   ec7ecf00870c8c5bf792e9066e2b3876
#
_cell.length_a   1.000
_cell.length_b   1.000
_cell.length_c   1.000
_cell.angle_alpha   90.00
_cell.angle_beta   90.00
_cell.angle_gamma   90.00
#
_symmetry.space_group_name_H-M   'P 1'
#
loop_
_entity.id
_entity.type
_entity.pdbx_description
1 polymer ?
#
loop_
_entity_poly.entity_id
_entity_poly.type
_entity_poly.pdbx_seq_one_letter_code
_entity_poly.pdbx_strand_id
1 'polypeptide(L)'
;MRKNPFDGKGVYPKFVRHFYKRLMSREWFSYADVMADFLKLKSANELPYSISNCPNKGELNKAFPEVLKLLEEKVGTGCVEIQGNKRIKKFRYIGGDYNPLEYYQNASVINDIRQYAQFCEDSAGFFPSSWMEYFFEDTLDLLKINRRKRRGEQMIISSVDRELSNIELLPMLYESIRDKQVMTIDYKPYNEETITIIFHPHLLKEHNGRWFLFGHAEGKEPEFGYNLALDRIERVHEKTISQNYIQAPKGYYTEFFKDIVGVSHMADEKPALITLRATTHNIYKLTETKKIHHSQRTIKPFGQYDDGEYGEFELFVEMNNEFIGRILQMGAGLEIVSPTAIRNEIKQRIEAMYNLYK
;
A
#
# COMPACT_ATOMS: atom_id res chain seq x y z
N MET A 1 15.20 -18.37 -30.71
CA MET A 1 15.85 -17.53 -29.70
C MET A 1 16.52 -18.44 -28.68
N ARG A 2 17.83 -18.29 -28.45
CA ARG A 2 18.51 -19.03 -27.38
C ARG A 2 17.98 -18.56 -26.03
N LYS A 3 17.64 -19.51 -25.18
CA LYS A 3 17.21 -19.24 -23.81
C LYS A 3 18.35 -18.54 -23.07
N ASN A 4 18.05 -17.42 -22.42
CA ASN A 4 19.03 -16.66 -21.67
C ASN A 4 19.48 -17.48 -20.45
N PRO A 5 20.79 -17.64 -20.21
CA PRO A 5 21.29 -18.46 -19.11
C PRO A 5 20.93 -17.93 -17.71
N PHE A 6 20.56 -16.66 -17.59
CA PHE A 6 20.17 -16.05 -16.32
C PHE A 6 18.68 -16.23 -16.00
N ASP A 7 17.85 -16.66 -16.97
CA ASP A 7 16.40 -16.80 -16.80
C ASP A 7 16.01 -18.08 -16.07
N GLY A 8 15.04 -17.95 -15.17
CA GLY A 8 14.38 -19.06 -14.48
C GLY A 8 14.72 -19.22 -13.00
N LYS A 9 14.01 -20.17 -12.37
CA LYS A 9 14.11 -20.45 -10.91
C LYS A 9 14.92 -21.72 -10.57
N GLY A 10 15.38 -22.46 -11.57
CA GLY A 10 16.12 -23.71 -11.40
C GLY A 10 17.54 -23.54 -10.83
N VAL A 11 18.22 -24.68 -10.62
CA VAL A 11 19.61 -24.72 -10.10
C VAL A 11 20.58 -24.05 -11.06
N TYR A 12 20.42 -24.27 -12.35
CA TYR A 12 21.30 -23.71 -13.38
C TYR A 12 21.31 -22.16 -13.41
N PRO A 13 20.17 -21.45 -13.53
CA PRO A 13 20.20 -19.98 -13.47
C PRO A 13 20.72 -19.43 -12.15
N LYS A 14 20.48 -20.10 -11.03
CA LYS A 14 21.05 -19.71 -9.73
C LYS A 14 22.57 -19.80 -9.74
N PHE A 15 23.14 -20.88 -10.29
CA PHE A 15 24.58 -21.05 -10.43
C PHE A 15 25.18 -20.02 -11.38
N VAL A 16 24.56 -19.76 -12.52
CA VAL A 16 25.01 -18.74 -13.48
C VAL A 16 25.09 -17.35 -12.82
N ARG A 17 24.09 -16.97 -12.04
CA ARG A 17 24.09 -15.70 -11.30
C ARG A 17 25.19 -15.65 -10.24
N HIS A 18 25.42 -16.76 -9.56
CA HIS A 18 26.48 -16.86 -8.55
C HIS A 18 27.87 -16.75 -9.17
N PHE A 19 28.10 -17.49 -10.26
CA PHE A 19 29.32 -17.43 -11.05
C PHE A 19 29.61 -16.01 -11.56
N TYR A 20 28.59 -15.35 -12.12
CA TYR A 20 28.71 -13.98 -12.59
C TYR A 20 29.09 -13.00 -11.45
N LYS A 21 28.45 -13.11 -10.27
CA LYS A 21 28.82 -12.30 -9.09
C LYS A 21 30.27 -12.48 -8.72
N ARG A 22 30.80 -13.68 -8.82
CA ARG A 22 32.19 -13.97 -8.54
C ARG A 22 33.12 -13.33 -9.58
N LEU A 23 32.75 -13.32 -10.86
CA LEU A 23 33.50 -12.59 -11.89
C LEU A 23 33.56 -11.09 -11.57
N MET A 24 32.48 -10.50 -11.13
CA MET A 24 32.42 -9.07 -10.81
C MET A 24 33.22 -8.64 -9.59
N SER A 25 33.68 -9.57 -8.75
CA SER A 25 34.62 -9.25 -7.66
C SER A 25 36.02 -8.83 -8.18
N ARG A 26 36.31 -9.07 -9.48
CA ARG A 26 37.58 -8.75 -10.14
C ARG A 26 38.81 -9.46 -9.52
N GLU A 27 38.58 -10.47 -8.67
CA GLU A 27 39.62 -11.30 -8.07
C GLU A 27 39.85 -12.54 -8.92
N TRP A 28 41.05 -13.17 -8.75
CA TRP A 28 41.33 -14.45 -9.36
C TRP A 28 40.61 -15.59 -8.62
N PHE A 29 39.85 -16.38 -9.35
CA PHE A 29 39.16 -17.55 -8.79
C PHE A 29 39.18 -18.72 -9.77
N SER A 30 39.04 -19.93 -9.26
CA SER A 30 38.85 -21.14 -10.04
C SER A 30 37.36 -21.55 -10.09
N TYR A 31 37.06 -22.47 -10.97
CA TYR A 31 35.73 -23.09 -11.01
C TYR A 31 35.38 -23.80 -9.69
N ALA A 32 36.39 -24.42 -9.04
CA ALA A 32 36.20 -25.06 -7.75
C ALA A 32 35.81 -24.07 -6.65
N ASP A 33 36.38 -22.86 -6.67
CA ASP A 33 36.02 -21.79 -5.71
C ASP A 33 34.54 -21.38 -5.87
N VAL A 34 34.07 -21.21 -7.12
CA VAL A 34 32.67 -20.88 -7.38
C VAL A 34 31.71 -21.99 -6.93
N MET A 35 32.12 -23.26 -7.16
CA MET A 35 31.32 -24.40 -6.73
C MET A 35 31.27 -24.52 -5.21
N ALA A 36 32.39 -24.29 -4.51
CA ALA A 36 32.41 -24.26 -3.06
C ALA A 36 31.50 -23.19 -2.48
N ASP A 37 31.62 -21.95 -2.99
CA ASP A 37 30.76 -20.83 -2.61
C ASP A 37 29.27 -21.14 -2.88
N PHE A 38 28.95 -21.70 -4.03
CA PHE A 38 27.58 -22.04 -4.40
C PHE A 38 26.97 -23.10 -3.48
N LEU A 39 27.78 -24.10 -3.10
CA LEU A 39 27.40 -25.18 -2.17
C LEU A 39 27.53 -24.78 -0.69
N LYS A 40 27.93 -23.53 -0.40
CA LYS A 40 28.17 -23.01 0.97
C LYS A 40 29.22 -23.82 1.75
N LEU A 41 30.22 -24.32 1.08
CA LEU A 41 31.38 -24.98 1.69
C LEU A 41 32.40 -23.96 2.16
N LYS A 42 33.20 -24.30 3.18
CA LYS A 42 34.22 -23.37 3.73
C LYS A 42 35.40 -23.15 2.77
N SER A 43 35.72 -24.14 1.94
CA SER A 43 36.78 -24.03 0.95
C SER A 43 36.60 -24.98 -0.23
N ALA A 44 37.32 -24.71 -1.31
CA ALA A 44 37.34 -25.61 -2.49
C ALA A 44 37.88 -27.02 -2.18
N ASN A 45 38.68 -27.19 -1.09
CA ASN A 45 39.19 -28.48 -0.69
C ASN A 45 38.15 -29.40 -0.07
N GLU A 46 36.99 -28.86 0.32
CA GLU A 46 35.84 -29.63 0.84
C GLU A 46 34.95 -30.17 -0.26
N LEU A 47 35.23 -29.85 -1.52
CA LEU A 47 34.46 -30.40 -2.63
C LEU A 47 34.59 -31.91 -2.69
N PRO A 48 33.48 -32.65 -2.88
CA PRO A 48 33.55 -34.11 -3.04
C PRO A 48 34.49 -34.49 -4.18
N TYR A 49 35.26 -35.59 -4.01
CA TYR A 49 36.36 -36.06 -4.89
C TYR A 49 36.00 -36.15 -6.37
N SER A 50 34.73 -36.15 -6.71
CA SER A 50 34.32 -35.97 -8.07
C SER A 50 33.11 -34.99 -8.10
N ILE A 51 33.26 -33.90 -8.83
CA ILE A 51 32.17 -33.05 -9.28
C ILE A 51 31.12 -33.89 -10.04
N SER A 52 31.41 -35.17 -10.34
CA SER A 52 30.51 -36.10 -11.01
C SER A 52 29.25 -36.46 -10.26
N ASN A 53 29.23 -36.30 -8.95
CA ASN A 53 28.03 -36.56 -8.11
C ASN A 53 27.19 -35.28 -7.83
N CYS A 54 27.56 -34.16 -8.42
CA CYS A 54 26.72 -32.97 -8.33
C CYS A 54 25.48 -33.13 -9.23
N PRO A 55 24.26 -33.01 -8.74
CA PRO A 55 23.08 -33.03 -9.57
C PRO A 55 23.23 -32.02 -10.71
N ASN A 56 22.97 -32.43 -11.96
CA ASN A 56 23.05 -31.56 -13.14
C ASN A 56 24.44 -31.02 -13.51
N LYS A 57 25.49 -31.81 -13.28
CA LYS A 57 26.88 -31.45 -13.67
C LYS A 57 27.00 -30.96 -15.11
N GLY A 58 26.29 -31.58 -16.04
CA GLY A 58 26.30 -31.20 -17.46
C GLY A 58 25.77 -29.78 -17.70
N GLU A 59 24.74 -29.36 -16.95
CA GLU A 59 24.20 -28.01 -17.03
C GLU A 59 25.13 -26.98 -16.38
N LEU A 60 25.69 -27.30 -15.21
CA LEU A 60 26.64 -26.41 -14.52
C LEU A 60 27.90 -26.17 -15.33
N ASN A 61 28.41 -27.19 -16.03
CA ASN A 61 29.59 -27.07 -16.90
C ASN A 61 29.32 -26.19 -18.14
N LYS A 62 28.06 -26.02 -18.57
CA LYS A 62 27.70 -25.13 -19.68
C LYS A 62 27.64 -23.67 -19.27
N ALA A 63 27.43 -23.38 -17.98
CA ALA A 63 27.26 -22.03 -17.46
C ALA A 63 28.46 -21.12 -17.78
N PHE A 64 29.65 -21.69 -17.68
CA PHE A 64 30.90 -20.93 -17.87
C PHE A 64 31.07 -20.41 -19.31
N PRO A 65 31.05 -21.24 -20.36
CA PRO A 65 31.18 -20.75 -21.72
C PRO A 65 30.02 -19.82 -22.14
N GLU A 66 28.82 -20.05 -21.60
CA GLU A 66 27.67 -19.20 -21.92
C GLU A 66 27.79 -17.80 -21.31
N VAL A 67 28.25 -17.70 -20.06
CA VAL A 67 28.51 -16.39 -19.41
C VAL A 67 29.66 -15.67 -20.09
N LEU A 68 30.75 -16.36 -20.38
CA LEU A 68 31.89 -15.77 -21.10
C LEU A 68 31.46 -15.22 -22.46
N LYS A 69 30.74 -16.02 -23.26
CA LYS A 69 30.25 -15.60 -24.56
C LYS A 69 29.37 -14.37 -24.46
N LEU A 70 28.48 -14.31 -23.49
CA LEU A 70 27.62 -13.17 -23.26
C LEU A 70 28.43 -11.90 -22.92
N LEU A 71 29.44 -12.03 -22.04
CA LEU A 71 30.31 -10.91 -21.66
C LEU A 71 31.14 -10.42 -22.86
N GLU A 72 31.70 -11.33 -23.65
CA GLU A 72 32.45 -10.98 -24.88
C GLU A 72 31.56 -10.29 -25.93
N GLU A 73 30.31 -10.71 -26.10
CA GLU A 73 29.34 -10.10 -27.00
C GLU A 73 28.94 -8.68 -26.54
N LYS A 74 28.92 -8.40 -25.25
CA LYS A 74 28.41 -7.13 -24.68
C LYS A 74 29.47 -6.12 -24.30
N VAL A 75 30.63 -6.59 -23.84
CA VAL A 75 31.73 -5.75 -23.33
C VAL A 75 32.91 -5.74 -24.28
N GLY A 76 33.09 -6.82 -25.05
CA GLY A 76 34.21 -7.01 -25.98
C GLY A 76 35.07 -8.22 -25.63
N THR A 77 35.75 -8.73 -26.63
CA THR A 77 36.68 -9.84 -26.48
C THR A 77 37.80 -9.51 -25.53
N GLY A 78 38.21 -10.46 -24.69
CA GLY A 78 39.27 -10.28 -23.70
C GLY A 78 38.88 -9.63 -22.40
N CYS A 79 37.54 -9.44 -22.14
CA CYS A 79 37.03 -8.88 -20.87
C CYS A 79 37.25 -9.81 -19.68
N VAL A 80 37.62 -11.08 -19.90
CA VAL A 80 37.98 -12.06 -18.87
C VAL A 80 39.38 -12.62 -19.15
N GLU A 81 40.29 -12.42 -18.22
CA GLU A 81 41.58 -13.05 -18.25
C GLU A 81 41.49 -14.49 -17.78
N ILE A 82 42.21 -15.39 -18.46
CA ILE A 82 42.25 -16.80 -18.12
C ILE A 82 43.71 -17.20 -17.92
N GLN A 83 44.03 -17.72 -16.75
CA GLN A 83 45.38 -18.18 -16.36
C GLN A 83 45.34 -19.65 -15.99
N GLY A 84 46.40 -20.40 -16.28
CA GLY A 84 46.57 -21.80 -15.90
C GLY A 84 46.44 -22.77 -17.08
N ASN A 85 46.45 -24.06 -16.80
CA ASN A 85 46.43 -25.13 -17.77
C ASN A 85 45.04 -25.78 -17.92
N LYS A 86 44.89 -26.78 -18.82
CA LYS A 86 43.62 -27.44 -19.08
C LYS A 86 42.92 -28.03 -17.83
N ARG A 87 43.63 -28.28 -16.73
CA ARG A 87 43.07 -28.91 -15.52
C ARG A 87 42.67 -27.87 -14.45
N ILE A 88 43.44 -26.78 -14.32
CA ILE A 88 43.19 -25.75 -13.32
C ILE A 88 43.24 -24.38 -14.01
N LYS A 89 42.08 -23.86 -14.36
CA LYS A 89 41.94 -22.52 -14.91
C LYS A 89 41.46 -21.56 -13.83
N LYS A 90 42.10 -20.41 -13.76
CA LYS A 90 41.66 -19.25 -12.96
C LYS A 90 41.16 -18.18 -13.89
N PHE A 91 40.20 -17.44 -13.43
CA PHE A 91 39.49 -16.40 -14.16
C PHE A 91 39.52 -15.10 -13.40
N ARG A 92 39.57 -13.99 -14.12
CA ARG A 92 39.44 -12.65 -13.57
C ARG A 92 38.77 -11.75 -14.57
N TYR A 93 37.75 -10.99 -14.15
CA TYR A 93 37.12 -10.01 -14.98
C TYR A 93 37.93 -8.72 -15.00
N ILE A 94 38.22 -8.20 -16.19
CA ILE A 94 38.93 -6.94 -16.44
C ILE A 94 38.19 -5.96 -17.34
N GLY A 95 36.94 -6.31 -17.72
CA GLY A 95 36.08 -5.49 -18.58
C GLY A 95 35.56 -4.25 -17.90
N GLY A 96 34.88 -3.40 -18.66
CA GLY A 96 34.18 -2.22 -18.18
C GLY A 96 32.99 -2.54 -17.29
N ASP A 97 32.34 -1.53 -16.75
CA ASP A 97 31.17 -1.67 -15.87
C ASP A 97 29.95 -2.08 -16.72
N TYR A 98 29.78 -3.38 -16.85
CA TYR A 98 28.58 -3.97 -17.44
C TYR A 98 28.04 -5.02 -16.48
N ASN A 99 26.77 -4.85 -16.10
CA ASN A 99 26.09 -5.76 -15.19
C ASN A 99 24.87 -6.40 -15.87
N PRO A 100 25.03 -7.59 -16.49
CA PRO A 100 23.88 -8.28 -17.07
C PRO A 100 22.84 -8.72 -16.03
N LEU A 101 23.25 -8.89 -14.76
CA LEU A 101 22.32 -9.17 -13.68
C LEU A 101 21.43 -7.97 -13.36
N GLU A 102 21.94 -6.77 -13.52
CA GLU A 102 21.18 -5.54 -13.34
C GLU A 102 20.08 -5.46 -14.40
N TYR A 103 20.43 -5.73 -15.66
CA TYR A 103 19.43 -5.81 -16.73
C TYR A 103 18.35 -6.87 -16.46
N TYR A 104 18.71 -8.04 -15.91
CA TYR A 104 17.76 -9.11 -15.62
C TYR A 104 17.01 -8.93 -14.30
N GLN A 105 17.63 -8.35 -13.30
CA GLN A 105 16.94 -7.88 -12.11
C GLN A 105 15.91 -6.82 -12.49
N ASN A 106 16.30 -5.89 -13.35
CA ASN A 106 15.40 -4.89 -13.92
C ASN A 106 14.28 -5.50 -14.75
N ALA A 107 14.54 -6.54 -15.55
CA ALA A 107 13.50 -7.21 -16.33
C ALA A 107 12.45 -7.94 -15.45
N SER A 108 12.87 -8.55 -14.34
CA SER A 108 11.96 -9.13 -13.36
C SER A 108 11.17 -8.03 -12.65
N VAL A 109 11.84 -6.97 -12.20
CA VAL A 109 11.22 -5.80 -11.58
C VAL A 109 10.25 -5.11 -12.55
N ILE A 110 10.64 -4.95 -13.81
CA ILE A 110 9.77 -4.40 -14.88
C ILE A 110 8.53 -5.28 -15.06
N ASN A 111 8.69 -6.59 -15.06
CA ASN A 111 7.55 -7.50 -15.19
C ASN A 111 6.64 -7.45 -13.97
N ASP A 112 7.20 -7.35 -12.76
CA ASP A 112 6.45 -7.23 -11.52
C ASP A 112 5.70 -5.87 -11.47
N ILE A 113 6.36 -4.79 -11.89
CA ILE A 113 5.73 -3.46 -12.04
C ILE A 113 4.59 -3.52 -13.07
N ARG A 114 4.80 -4.19 -14.20
CA ARG A 114 3.77 -4.35 -15.24
C ARG A 114 2.57 -5.12 -14.73
N GLN A 115 2.78 -6.24 -14.01
CA GLN A 115 1.71 -7.02 -13.41
C GLN A 115 0.95 -6.22 -12.37
N TYR A 116 1.67 -5.46 -11.55
CA TYR A 116 1.06 -4.58 -10.55
C TYR A 116 0.26 -3.45 -11.19
N ALA A 117 0.81 -2.79 -12.20
CA ALA A 117 0.10 -1.76 -12.96
C ALA A 117 -1.17 -2.32 -13.62
N GLN A 118 -1.08 -3.52 -14.22
CA GLN A 118 -2.25 -4.19 -14.80
C GLN A 118 -3.30 -4.52 -13.73
N PHE A 119 -2.88 -5.04 -12.58
CA PHE A 119 -3.78 -5.30 -11.45
C PHE A 119 -4.49 -4.03 -10.99
N CYS A 120 -3.78 -2.92 -10.88
CA CYS A 120 -4.37 -1.65 -10.46
C CYS A 120 -5.33 -1.08 -11.53
N GLU A 121 -5.03 -1.24 -12.82
CA GLU A 121 -5.96 -0.89 -13.89
C GLU A 121 -7.24 -1.77 -13.84
N ASP A 122 -7.08 -3.05 -13.58
CA ASP A 122 -8.20 -4.00 -13.47
C ASP A 122 -9.00 -3.77 -12.18
N SER A 123 -8.37 -3.25 -11.14
CA SER A 123 -8.94 -2.89 -9.85
C SER A 123 -9.37 -1.41 -9.78
N ALA A 124 -9.64 -0.79 -10.91
CA ALA A 124 -9.99 0.61 -11.00
C ALA A 124 -11.16 0.97 -10.06
N GLY A 125 -10.93 1.98 -9.20
CA GLY A 125 -11.82 2.39 -8.12
C GLY A 125 -11.48 1.82 -6.75
N PHE A 126 -10.61 0.80 -6.66
CA PHE A 126 -10.09 0.32 -5.38
C PHE A 126 -8.91 1.16 -4.89
N PHE A 127 -8.09 1.63 -5.85
CA PHE A 127 -7.03 2.60 -5.61
C PHE A 127 -7.31 3.86 -6.40
N PRO A 128 -7.02 5.05 -5.86
CA PRO A 128 -7.12 6.28 -6.63
C PRO A 128 -6.24 6.17 -7.88
N SER A 129 -6.83 6.36 -9.05
CA SER A 129 -6.11 6.25 -10.34
C SER A 129 -4.94 7.25 -10.42
N SER A 130 -5.10 8.43 -9.82
CA SER A 130 -4.07 9.46 -9.70
C SER A 130 -2.79 8.97 -8.99
N TRP A 131 -2.90 8.08 -8.01
CA TRP A 131 -1.73 7.48 -7.35
C TRP A 131 -0.92 6.63 -8.30
N MET A 132 -1.61 5.86 -9.13
CA MET A 132 -0.97 4.99 -10.10
C MET A 132 -0.30 5.81 -11.21
N GLU A 133 -0.98 6.83 -11.70
CA GLU A 133 -0.46 7.72 -12.73
C GLU A 133 0.78 8.43 -12.23
N TYR A 134 0.73 9.06 -11.07
CA TYR A 134 1.85 9.81 -10.51
C TYR A 134 3.09 8.95 -10.23
N PHE A 135 2.93 7.77 -9.62
CA PHE A 135 4.09 6.93 -9.25
C PHE A 135 4.61 6.07 -10.39
N PHE A 136 3.80 5.78 -11.39
CA PHE A 136 4.19 4.84 -12.46
C PHE A 136 4.28 5.47 -13.84
N GLU A 137 3.75 6.65 -14.09
CA GLU A 137 3.75 7.26 -15.42
C GLU A 137 5.19 7.46 -15.91
N ASP A 138 6.02 8.15 -15.16
CA ASP A 138 7.44 8.30 -15.46
C ASP A 138 8.18 6.96 -15.53
N THR A 139 7.85 6.04 -14.62
CA THR A 139 8.48 4.72 -14.56
C THR A 139 8.08 3.87 -15.75
N LEU A 140 6.82 3.86 -16.13
CA LEU A 140 6.31 3.10 -17.27
C LEU A 140 6.86 3.66 -18.59
N ASP A 141 6.99 4.96 -18.71
CA ASP A 141 7.58 5.63 -19.88
C ASP A 141 9.09 5.37 -19.99
N LEU A 142 9.83 5.51 -18.88
CA LEU A 142 11.26 5.18 -18.82
C LEU A 142 11.53 3.71 -19.18
N LEU A 143 10.67 2.82 -18.75
CA LEU A 143 10.76 1.39 -19.01
C LEU A 143 10.16 0.99 -20.36
N LYS A 144 9.63 1.94 -21.15
CA LYS A 144 8.94 1.71 -22.43
C LYS A 144 7.84 0.65 -22.31
N ILE A 145 7.13 0.65 -21.21
CA ILE A 145 6.00 -0.25 -20.97
C ILE A 145 4.78 0.39 -21.61
N ASN A 146 4.39 -0.08 -22.79
CA ASN A 146 3.16 0.35 -23.43
C ASN A 146 1.97 -0.09 -22.57
N ARG A 147 1.18 0.85 -22.10
CA ARG A 147 -0.14 0.56 -21.54
C ARG A 147 -0.95 -0.18 -22.61
N ARG A 148 -1.33 -1.39 -22.37
CA ARG A 148 -2.29 -2.07 -23.25
C ARG A 148 -3.60 -1.33 -23.12
N LYS A 149 -4.04 -0.66 -24.18
CA LYS A 149 -5.41 -0.12 -24.22
C LYS A 149 -6.35 -1.27 -23.85
N ARG A 150 -7.16 -1.05 -22.83
CA ARG A 150 -8.15 -2.04 -22.35
C ARG A 150 -8.92 -2.63 -23.53
N ARG A 151 -8.74 -3.91 -23.77
CA ARG A 151 -9.55 -4.73 -24.67
C ARG A 151 -10.28 -5.75 -23.80
N GLY A 152 -11.38 -5.37 -23.18
CA GLY A 152 -12.18 -6.27 -22.38
C GLY A 152 -13.11 -5.59 -21.39
N GLU A 153 -14.01 -6.35 -20.80
CA GLU A 153 -14.90 -5.92 -19.74
C GLU A 153 -14.11 -5.69 -18.45
N GLN A 154 -14.57 -4.77 -17.63
CA GLN A 154 -13.98 -4.47 -16.33
C GLN A 154 -14.19 -5.67 -15.39
N MET A 155 -13.10 -6.28 -14.89
CA MET A 155 -13.16 -7.45 -14.02
C MET A 155 -13.49 -7.11 -12.56
N ILE A 156 -13.13 -5.88 -12.11
CA ILE A 156 -13.36 -5.42 -10.75
C ILE A 156 -14.06 -4.05 -10.83
N ILE A 157 -15.20 -3.93 -10.13
CA ILE A 157 -15.96 -2.69 -10.03
C ILE A 157 -16.00 -2.29 -8.56
N SER A 158 -15.58 -1.06 -8.26
CA SER A 158 -15.70 -0.46 -6.94
C SER A 158 -16.86 0.55 -6.94
N SER A 159 -17.51 0.70 -5.79
CA SER A 159 -18.50 1.75 -5.55
C SER A 159 -17.87 3.10 -5.19
N VAL A 160 -16.55 3.20 -5.14
CA VAL A 160 -15.86 4.47 -4.90
C VAL A 160 -16.03 5.35 -6.13
N ASP A 161 -16.48 6.58 -5.91
CA ASP A 161 -16.57 7.58 -6.98
C ASP A 161 -15.16 7.89 -7.51
N ARG A 162 -15.01 7.80 -8.82
CA ARG A 162 -13.75 8.07 -9.51
C ARG A 162 -13.55 9.56 -9.80
N GLU A 163 -14.62 10.34 -9.73
CA GLU A 163 -14.64 11.77 -10.02
C GLU A 163 -14.53 12.62 -8.74
N LEU A 164 -13.98 12.05 -7.66
CA LEU A 164 -13.72 12.82 -6.45
C LEU A 164 -12.80 14.02 -6.77
N SER A 165 -13.28 15.19 -6.45
CA SER A 165 -12.53 16.43 -6.64
C SER A 165 -11.21 16.38 -5.86
N ASN A 166 -10.13 16.82 -6.53
CA ASN A 166 -8.78 16.94 -5.96
C ASN A 166 -8.12 15.62 -5.54
N ILE A 167 -8.61 14.49 -6.07
CA ILE A 167 -8.00 13.18 -5.80
C ILE A 167 -6.55 13.13 -6.30
N GLU A 168 -6.21 13.91 -7.31
CA GLU A 168 -4.88 14.08 -7.88
C GLU A 168 -3.87 14.70 -6.90
N LEU A 169 -4.34 15.34 -5.83
CA LEU A 169 -3.44 15.88 -4.78
C LEU A 169 -2.85 14.79 -3.87
N LEU A 170 -3.45 13.60 -3.83
CA LEU A 170 -3.03 12.53 -2.91
C LEU A 170 -1.55 12.19 -2.97
N PRO A 171 -0.91 12.02 -4.14
CA PRO A 171 0.52 11.71 -4.21
C PRO A 171 1.39 12.79 -3.55
N MET A 172 1.14 14.05 -3.88
CA MET A 172 1.88 15.19 -3.34
C MET A 172 1.68 15.31 -1.82
N LEU A 173 0.45 15.12 -1.34
CA LEU A 173 0.14 15.15 0.10
C LEU A 173 0.83 14.00 0.84
N TYR A 174 0.86 12.80 0.25
CA TYR A 174 1.59 11.66 0.79
C TYR A 174 3.09 11.94 0.90
N GLU A 175 3.71 12.50 -0.14
CA GLU A 175 5.13 12.88 -0.13
C GLU A 175 5.40 13.94 0.95
N SER A 176 4.53 14.93 1.07
CA SER A 176 4.65 15.97 2.08
C SER A 176 4.59 15.43 3.52
N ILE A 177 3.75 14.40 3.77
CA ILE A 177 3.73 13.70 5.06
C ILE A 177 5.02 12.93 5.28
N ARG A 178 5.46 12.15 4.29
CA ARG A 178 6.68 11.33 4.36
C ARG A 178 7.92 12.19 4.63
N ASP A 179 8.03 13.30 3.91
CA ASP A 179 9.20 14.18 3.93
C ASP A 179 9.06 15.31 4.95
N LYS A 180 7.98 15.29 5.75
CA LYS A 180 7.69 16.27 6.81
C LYS A 180 7.74 17.73 6.31
N GLN A 181 7.06 17.99 5.21
CA GLN A 181 7.02 19.31 4.59
C GLN A 181 5.83 20.11 5.10
N VAL A 182 6.08 21.35 5.50
CA VAL A 182 5.04 22.31 5.84
C VAL A 182 4.45 22.89 4.56
N MET A 183 3.13 23.00 4.51
CA MET A 183 2.40 23.43 3.33
C MET A 183 1.58 24.69 3.61
N THR A 184 1.37 25.50 2.58
CA THR A 184 0.36 26.55 2.59
C THR A 184 -0.80 26.09 1.73
N ILE A 185 -2.01 26.05 2.29
CA ILE A 185 -3.22 25.49 1.67
C ILE A 185 -4.32 26.53 1.68
N ASP A 186 -4.91 26.80 0.53
CA ASP A 186 -6.17 27.55 0.43
C ASP A 186 -7.31 26.53 0.53
N TYR A 187 -8.12 26.71 1.57
CA TYR A 187 -9.19 25.80 1.93
C TYR A 187 -10.52 26.54 2.02
N LYS A 188 -11.55 25.98 1.43
CA LYS A 188 -12.92 26.55 1.44
C LYS A 188 -13.85 25.69 2.27
N PRO A 189 -14.13 26.05 3.55
CA PRO A 189 -15.17 25.40 4.33
C PRO A 189 -16.55 25.55 3.68
N TYR A 190 -17.51 24.72 4.06
CA TYR A 190 -18.88 24.89 3.58
C TYR A 190 -19.45 26.19 4.08
N ASN A 191 -20.07 26.98 3.16
CA ASN A 191 -20.73 28.26 3.44
C ASN A 191 -19.82 29.34 4.06
N GLU A 192 -18.51 29.25 3.87
CA GLU A 192 -17.56 30.21 4.35
C GLU A 192 -16.65 30.70 3.22
N GLU A 193 -15.95 31.78 3.45
CA GLU A 193 -14.91 32.29 2.56
C GLU A 193 -13.67 31.40 2.60
N THR A 194 -12.92 31.42 1.52
CA THR A 194 -11.65 30.70 1.44
C THR A 194 -10.65 31.23 2.46
N ILE A 195 -10.04 30.33 3.19
CA ILE A 195 -9.01 30.63 4.18
C ILE A 195 -7.67 30.05 3.76
N THR A 196 -6.60 30.79 3.98
CA THR A 196 -5.22 30.28 3.77
C THR A 196 -4.66 29.76 5.09
N ILE A 197 -4.20 28.53 5.11
CA ILE A 197 -3.74 27.81 6.29
C ILE A 197 -2.29 27.38 6.09
N ILE A 198 -1.44 27.62 7.07
CA ILE A 198 -0.14 26.95 7.19
C ILE A 198 -0.40 25.61 7.87
N PHE A 199 -0.05 24.54 7.17
CA PHE A 199 -0.45 23.19 7.56
C PHE A 199 0.73 22.23 7.64
N HIS A 200 0.82 21.46 8.71
CA HIS A 200 1.78 20.40 8.95
C HIS A 200 1.08 19.06 8.78
N PRO A 201 1.17 18.42 7.61
CA PRO A 201 0.39 17.23 7.28
C PRO A 201 0.92 16.00 8.02
N HIS A 202 0.04 15.21 8.65
CA HIS A 202 0.41 14.05 9.45
C HIS A 202 -0.12 12.74 8.89
N LEU A 203 -1.35 12.71 8.36
CA LEU A 203 -2.05 11.50 7.99
C LEU A 203 -3.06 11.76 6.89
N LEU A 204 -3.15 10.86 5.92
CA LEU A 204 -4.29 10.74 4.99
C LEU A 204 -5.23 9.64 5.47
N LYS A 205 -6.52 9.94 5.54
CA LYS A 205 -7.56 8.98 5.91
C LYS A 205 -8.69 8.99 4.91
N GLU A 206 -9.03 7.81 4.40
CA GLU A 206 -10.24 7.62 3.62
C GLU A 206 -11.41 7.27 4.53
N HIS A 207 -12.59 7.86 4.27
CA HIS A 207 -13.84 7.49 4.90
C HIS A 207 -15.03 7.71 3.95
N ASN A 208 -15.81 6.66 3.70
CA ASN A 208 -16.97 6.67 2.80
C ASN A 208 -16.67 7.22 1.40
N GLY A 209 -15.54 6.84 0.82
CA GLY A 209 -15.12 7.29 -0.52
C GLY A 209 -14.54 8.70 -0.56
N ARG A 210 -14.46 9.41 0.56
CA ARG A 210 -13.89 10.76 0.66
C ARG A 210 -12.56 10.72 1.39
N TRP A 211 -11.60 11.51 0.93
CA TRP A 211 -10.28 11.62 1.56
C TRP A 211 -10.16 12.85 2.43
N PHE A 212 -9.42 12.71 3.52
CA PHE A 212 -9.15 13.75 4.50
C PHE A 212 -7.65 13.80 4.82
N LEU A 213 -7.13 15.01 4.86
CA LEU A 213 -5.77 15.30 5.32
C LEU A 213 -5.82 15.76 6.77
N PHE A 214 -5.18 15.04 7.67
CA PHE A 214 -5.06 15.37 9.08
C PHE A 214 -3.71 15.97 9.38
N GLY A 215 -3.67 16.94 10.30
CA GLY A 215 -2.43 17.58 10.67
C GLY A 215 -2.59 18.57 11.82
N HIS A 216 -1.58 19.45 11.90
CA HIS A 216 -1.60 20.65 12.71
C HIS A 216 -1.79 21.87 11.78
N ALA A 217 -2.75 22.71 12.08
CA ALA A 217 -3.01 23.97 11.37
C ALA A 217 -2.61 25.13 12.28
N GLU A 218 -1.67 25.97 11.85
CA GLU A 218 -1.19 27.07 12.68
C GLU A 218 -2.32 28.03 13.07
N GLY A 219 -2.39 28.34 14.36
CA GLY A 219 -3.41 29.23 14.91
C GLY A 219 -4.85 28.70 14.88
N LYS A 220 -5.03 27.40 14.67
CA LYS A 220 -6.33 26.71 14.69
C LYS A 220 -6.39 25.69 15.81
N GLU A 221 -7.61 25.43 16.28
CA GLU A 221 -7.89 24.33 17.21
C GLU A 221 -8.64 23.21 16.48
N PRO A 222 -8.45 21.95 16.87
CA PRO A 222 -7.50 21.49 17.91
C PRO A 222 -6.04 21.55 17.42
N GLU A 223 -5.10 21.59 18.36
CA GLU A 223 -3.65 21.64 18.08
C GLU A 223 -3.22 20.52 17.12
N PHE A 224 -3.74 19.32 17.34
CA PHE A 224 -3.54 18.16 16.45
C PHE A 224 -4.88 17.57 16.02
N GLY A 225 -4.88 16.86 14.90
CA GLY A 225 -6.10 16.25 14.38
C GLY A 225 -7.02 17.21 13.62
N TYR A 226 -6.56 18.44 13.34
CA TYR A 226 -7.27 19.31 12.42
C TYR A 226 -7.37 18.64 11.06
N ASN A 227 -8.57 18.58 10.45
CA ASN A 227 -8.75 17.86 9.21
C ASN A 227 -9.25 18.75 8.07
N LEU A 228 -8.73 18.49 6.89
CA LEU A 228 -9.10 19.12 5.64
C LEU A 228 -9.66 18.05 4.71
N ALA A 229 -10.91 18.16 4.28
CA ALA A 229 -11.45 17.31 3.21
C ALA A 229 -10.83 17.72 1.88
N LEU A 230 -10.29 16.76 1.11
CA LEU A 230 -9.56 17.04 -0.11
C LEU A 230 -10.40 17.79 -1.15
N ASP A 231 -11.68 17.44 -1.26
CA ASP A 231 -12.63 18.06 -2.19
C ASP A 231 -12.88 19.55 -1.92
N ARG A 232 -12.39 20.09 -0.81
CA ARG A 232 -12.49 21.48 -0.42
C ARG A 232 -11.16 22.24 -0.40
N ILE A 233 -10.08 21.59 -0.80
CA ILE A 233 -8.78 22.26 -1.02
C ILE A 233 -8.85 22.95 -2.37
N GLU A 234 -8.79 24.28 -2.38
CA GLU A 234 -8.78 25.04 -3.65
C GLU A 234 -7.40 25.10 -4.27
N ARG A 235 -6.37 25.19 -3.43
CA ARG A 235 -4.99 25.28 -3.88
C ARG A 235 -4.01 24.82 -2.81
N VAL A 236 -2.98 24.13 -3.25
CA VAL A 236 -1.76 23.92 -2.47
C VAL A 236 -0.66 24.76 -3.11
N HIS A 237 -0.06 25.66 -2.32
CA HIS A 237 1.00 26.53 -2.81
C HIS A 237 2.30 25.74 -2.97
N GLU A 238 2.96 25.94 -4.11
CA GLU A 238 4.30 25.43 -4.30
C GLU A 238 5.24 26.14 -3.34
N LYS A 239 5.79 25.36 -2.43
CA LYS A 239 6.87 25.60 -1.50
C LYS A 239 6.61 26.05 -0.10
N THR A 240 7.18 25.19 0.55
CA THR A 240 8.04 25.14 1.71
C THR A 240 8.32 26.52 2.26
N ILE A 241 7.49 26.87 3.18
CA ILE A 241 7.92 27.79 4.20
C ILE A 241 9.03 27.04 4.95
N SER A 242 10.22 27.66 5.08
CA SER A 242 11.32 27.13 5.90
C SER A 242 10.92 27.24 7.38
N GLN A 243 9.90 26.50 7.78
CA GLN A 243 9.41 26.40 9.15
C GLN A 243 9.71 25.03 9.72
N ASN A 244 9.91 24.97 11.03
CA ASN A 244 10.07 23.71 11.73
C ASN A 244 8.75 22.93 11.69
N TYR A 245 8.78 21.75 11.09
CA TYR A 245 7.64 20.87 11.05
C TYR A 245 7.21 20.46 12.46
N ILE A 246 5.94 20.67 12.78
CA ILE A 246 5.32 20.26 14.04
C ILE A 246 4.73 18.87 13.85
N GLN A 247 5.26 17.92 14.59
CA GLN A 247 4.85 16.50 14.51
C GLN A 247 3.91 16.16 15.66
N ALA A 248 2.83 15.42 15.36
CA ALA A 248 1.96 14.87 16.40
C ALA A 248 2.73 13.91 17.32
N PRO A 249 2.36 13.83 18.60
CA PRO A 249 2.91 12.84 19.53
C PRO A 249 2.77 11.41 19.00
N LYS A 250 3.74 10.56 19.34
CA LYS A 250 3.68 9.15 18.93
C LYS A 250 2.40 8.49 19.43
N GLY A 251 1.67 7.83 18.53
CA GLY A 251 0.41 7.15 18.84
C GLY A 251 -0.82 8.07 18.90
N TYR A 252 -0.66 9.38 18.72
CA TYR A 252 -1.77 10.34 18.77
C TYR A 252 -2.98 9.91 17.92
N TYR A 253 -2.77 9.61 16.65
CA TYR A 253 -3.88 9.24 15.76
C TYR A 253 -4.50 7.88 16.08
N THR A 254 -3.79 6.98 16.73
CA THR A 254 -4.35 5.73 17.25
C THR A 254 -5.38 6.02 18.34
N GLU A 255 -5.06 6.90 19.29
CA GLU A 255 -6.00 7.32 20.33
C GLU A 255 -7.10 8.23 19.77
N PHE A 256 -6.77 9.13 18.85
CA PHE A 256 -7.73 10.07 18.24
C PHE A 256 -8.89 9.32 17.55
N PHE A 257 -8.61 8.25 16.80
CA PHE A 257 -9.64 7.48 16.10
C PHE A 257 -10.21 6.31 16.92
N LYS A 258 -9.77 6.14 18.16
CA LYS A 258 -10.08 4.96 18.94
C LYS A 258 -11.55 4.82 19.26
N ASP A 259 -12.20 5.91 19.60
CA ASP A 259 -13.56 5.93 20.12
C ASP A 259 -14.55 6.63 19.19
N ILE A 260 -14.19 6.86 17.92
CA ILE A 260 -15.05 7.49 16.92
C ILE A 260 -15.30 6.59 15.71
N VAL A 261 -16.44 6.76 15.10
CA VAL A 261 -16.74 6.28 13.73
C VAL A 261 -16.39 7.40 12.76
N GLY A 262 -15.56 7.10 11.75
CA GLY A 262 -15.25 8.10 10.71
C GLY A 262 -14.08 9.02 11.03
N VAL A 263 -14.28 10.32 10.95
CA VAL A 263 -13.19 11.32 10.87
C VAL A 263 -13.36 12.52 11.80
N SER A 264 -14.50 12.68 12.46
CA SER A 264 -14.82 13.88 13.25
C SER A 264 -15.12 13.53 14.70
N HIS A 265 -14.60 14.36 15.60
CA HIS A 265 -15.10 14.44 16.97
C HIS A 265 -16.22 15.49 17.04
N MET A 266 -17.18 15.28 17.92
CA MET A 266 -18.15 16.32 18.28
C MET A 266 -17.69 17.03 19.54
N ALA A 267 -17.78 18.37 19.52
CA ALA A 267 -17.48 19.16 20.69
C ALA A 267 -18.39 18.73 21.87
N ASP A 268 -17.78 18.61 23.05
CA ASP A 268 -18.44 18.26 24.31
C ASP A 268 -19.04 16.83 24.42
N GLU A 269 -18.95 16.01 23.37
CA GLU A 269 -19.39 14.62 23.42
C GLU A 269 -18.28 13.73 24.00
N LYS A 270 -18.70 12.72 24.77
CA LYS A 270 -17.80 11.70 25.33
C LYS A 270 -18.23 10.32 24.83
N PRO A 271 -17.27 9.41 24.63
CA PRO A 271 -17.59 8.03 24.28
C PRO A 271 -18.51 7.40 25.35
N ALA A 272 -19.52 6.70 24.90
CA ALA A 272 -20.50 6.00 25.73
C ALA A 272 -20.66 4.55 25.29
N LEU A 273 -21.04 3.70 26.23
CA LEU A 273 -21.44 2.34 25.92
C LEU A 273 -22.85 2.35 25.34
N ILE A 274 -22.96 1.97 24.06
CA ILE A 274 -24.21 2.03 23.30
C ILE A 274 -24.66 0.60 23.03
N THR A 275 -25.94 0.32 23.31
CA THR A 275 -26.58 -0.95 22.96
C THR A 275 -27.43 -0.75 21.70
N LEU A 276 -27.16 -1.55 20.68
CA LEU A 276 -27.91 -1.61 19.43
C LEU A 276 -28.72 -2.90 19.38
N ARG A 277 -29.97 -2.82 18.88
CA ARG A 277 -30.82 -3.98 18.63
C ARG A 277 -31.10 -4.09 17.14
N ALA A 278 -30.74 -5.22 16.55
CA ALA A 278 -31.12 -5.59 15.21
C ALA A 278 -32.46 -6.33 15.24
N THR A 279 -33.44 -5.78 14.52
CA THR A 279 -34.85 -6.24 14.51
C THR A 279 -35.12 -7.31 13.46
N THR A 280 -34.13 -7.60 12.60
CA THR A 280 -34.23 -8.65 11.57
C THR A 280 -32.94 -9.44 11.48
N HIS A 281 -33.04 -10.71 11.11
CA HIS A 281 -31.87 -11.59 10.96
C HIS A 281 -30.86 -11.05 9.93
N ASN A 282 -31.33 -10.46 8.84
CA ASN A 282 -30.45 -9.90 7.81
C ASN A 282 -29.63 -8.72 8.34
N ILE A 283 -30.25 -7.79 9.06
CA ILE A 283 -29.55 -6.64 9.65
C ILE A 283 -28.61 -7.11 10.78
N TYR A 284 -29.03 -8.11 11.56
CA TYR A 284 -28.14 -8.72 12.55
C TYR A 284 -26.86 -9.26 11.89
N LYS A 285 -27.00 -10.09 10.84
CA LYS A 285 -25.85 -10.67 10.13
C LYS A 285 -24.98 -9.61 9.45
N LEU A 286 -25.60 -8.60 8.86
CA LEU A 286 -24.87 -7.48 8.24
C LEU A 286 -24.06 -6.72 9.31
N THR A 287 -24.64 -6.43 10.47
CA THR A 287 -23.98 -5.71 11.57
C THR A 287 -22.90 -6.55 12.25
N GLU A 288 -23.13 -7.87 12.36
CA GLU A 288 -22.14 -8.82 12.90
C GLU A 288 -20.90 -8.92 12.00
N THR A 289 -21.08 -9.03 10.68
CA THR A 289 -19.99 -9.24 9.71
C THR A 289 -19.30 -7.94 9.31
N LYS A 290 -20.02 -6.82 9.26
CA LYS A 290 -19.48 -5.49 8.99
C LYS A 290 -19.67 -4.59 10.21
N LYS A 291 -18.80 -4.74 11.19
CA LYS A 291 -18.85 -3.96 12.43
C LYS A 291 -18.92 -2.46 12.15
N ILE A 292 -19.72 -1.76 12.94
CA ILE A 292 -19.83 -0.29 12.92
C ILE A 292 -18.55 0.32 13.52
N HIS A 293 -18.05 -0.31 14.60
CA HIS A 293 -16.84 0.11 15.27
C HIS A 293 -16.05 -1.11 15.77
N HIS A 294 -14.74 -0.99 15.95
CA HIS A 294 -13.88 -2.11 16.38
C HIS A 294 -14.24 -2.63 17.79
N SER A 295 -14.77 -1.78 18.69
CA SER A 295 -15.21 -2.17 20.02
C SER A 295 -16.51 -2.98 20.04
N GLN A 296 -17.19 -3.12 18.90
CA GLN A 296 -18.47 -3.82 18.81
C GLN A 296 -18.34 -5.28 19.19
N ARG A 297 -19.21 -5.71 20.12
CA ARG A 297 -19.38 -7.11 20.53
C ARG A 297 -20.84 -7.52 20.51
N THR A 298 -21.12 -8.77 20.23
CA THR A 298 -22.46 -9.36 20.37
C THR A 298 -22.72 -9.61 21.84
N ILE A 299 -23.87 -9.13 22.35
CA ILE A 299 -24.34 -9.38 23.70
C ILE A 299 -25.54 -10.32 23.74
N LYS A 300 -26.37 -10.31 22.66
CA LYS A 300 -27.42 -11.31 22.45
C LYS A 300 -27.35 -11.81 21.01
N PRO A 301 -27.19 -13.10 20.74
CA PRO A 301 -27.35 -13.65 19.40
C PRO A 301 -28.78 -13.42 18.89
N PHE A 302 -28.97 -13.42 17.55
CA PHE A 302 -30.31 -13.28 16.99
C PHE A 302 -31.15 -14.51 17.35
N GLY A 303 -32.33 -14.28 17.90
CA GLY A 303 -33.25 -15.32 18.32
C GLY A 303 -34.55 -14.79 18.95
N GLN A 304 -35.41 -15.71 19.36
CA GLN A 304 -36.66 -15.39 20.00
C GLN A 304 -36.42 -15.14 21.49
N TYR A 305 -36.93 -14.02 22.01
CA TYR A 305 -36.91 -13.60 23.41
C TYR A 305 -38.34 -13.29 23.86
N ASP A 306 -38.55 -13.02 25.15
CA ASP A 306 -39.88 -12.78 25.73
C ASP A 306 -40.60 -11.57 25.13
N ASP A 307 -39.80 -10.56 24.68
CA ASP A 307 -40.27 -9.30 24.12
C ASP A 307 -40.16 -9.22 22.60
N GLY A 308 -39.80 -10.32 21.91
CA GLY A 308 -39.72 -10.38 20.46
C GLY A 308 -38.52 -11.14 19.91
N GLU A 309 -38.40 -11.11 18.57
CA GLU A 309 -37.29 -11.69 17.86
C GLU A 309 -36.26 -10.60 17.48
N TYR A 310 -35.04 -10.70 18.02
CA TYR A 310 -33.97 -9.74 17.77
C TYR A 310 -32.60 -10.28 18.16
N GLY A 311 -31.53 -9.51 17.86
CA GLY A 311 -30.20 -9.69 18.41
C GLY A 311 -29.61 -8.36 18.85
N GLU A 312 -28.67 -8.38 19.81
CA GLU A 312 -28.12 -7.15 20.36
C GLU A 312 -26.60 -7.11 20.30
N PHE A 313 -26.10 -5.92 20.04
CA PHE A 313 -24.69 -5.57 20.05
C PHE A 313 -24.43 -4.44 21.04
N GLU A 314 -23.23 -4.40 21.53
CA GLU A 314 -22.74 -3.32 22.39
C GLU A 314 -21.44 -2.78 21.81
N LEU A 315 -21.28 -1.47 21.79
CA LEU A 315 -20.08 -0.79 21.33
C LEU A 315 -19.81 0.46 22.18
N PHE A 316 -18.54 0.82 22.29
CA PHE A 316 -18.10 2.02 23.03
C PHE A 316 -17.61 3.03 22.02
N VAL A 317 -18.40 4.10 21.81
CA VAL A 317 -18.12 5.13 20.80
C VAL A 317 -18.70 6.48 21.21
N GLU A 318 -18.11 7.54 20.66
CA GLU A 318 -18.65 8.89 20.66
C GLU A 318 -19.84 9.01 19.69
N MET A 319 -20.86 9.71 20.09
CA MET A 319 -22.02 10.00 19.25
C MET A 319 -21.72 11.13 18.27
N ASN A 320 -21.00 10.83 17.21
CA ASN A 320 -20.72 11.81 16.15
C ASN A 320 -21.67 11.63 14.94
N ASN A 321 -21.60 12.58 14.00
CA ASN A 321 -22.48 12.57 12.83
C ASN A 321 -22.30 11.32 11.95
N GLU A 322 -21.10 10.78 11.85
CA GLU A 322 -20.82 9.57 11.07
C GLU A 322 -21.45 8.33 11.73
N PHE A 323 -21.38 8.23 13.05
CA PHE A 323 -22.10 7.17 13.79
C PHE A 323 -23.61 7.29 13.61
N ILE A 324 -24.18 8.48 13.80
CA ILE A 324 -25.61 8.75 13.60
C ILE A 324 -26.02 8.39 12.18
N GLY A 325 -25.28 8.86 11.18
CA GLY A 325 -25.55 8.55 9.77
C GLY A 325 -25.52 7.04 9.52
N ARG A 326 -24.61 6.32 10.15
CA ARG A 326 -24.51 4.85 10.03
C ARG A 326 -25.71 4.13 10.64
N ILE A 327 -26.24 4.61 11.77
CA ILE A 327 -27.46 4.06 12.37
C ILE A 327 -28.68 4.33 11.47
N LEU A 328 -28.87 5.57 11.03
CA LEU A 328 -29.98 5.96 10.19
C LEU A 328 -29.99 5.22 8.83
N GLN A 329 -28.81 4.90 8.28
CA GLN A 329 -28.66 4.12 7.06
C GLN A 329 -29.31 2.72 7.16
N MET A 330 -29.34 2.13 8.35
CA MET A 330 -29.93 0.80 8.59
C MET A 330 -31.45 0.83 8.67
N GLY A 331 -32.07 2.03 8.66
CA GLY A 331 -33.52 2.21 8.73
C GLY A 331 -34.14 1.57 9.96
N ALA A 332 -35.32 0.98 9.80
CA ALA A 332 -36.07 0.32 10.89
C ALA A 332 -35.41 -1.01 11.35
N GLY A 333 -34.36 -1.47 10.68
CA GLY A 333 -33.71 -2.74 11.02
C GLY A 333 -32.71 -2.67 12.18
N LEU A 334 -32.31 -1.46 12.61
CA LEU A 334 -31.39 -1.25 13.71
C LEU A 334 -31.83 -0.10 14.59
N GLU A 335 -31.96 -0.33 15.88
CA GLU A 335 -32.33 0.70 16.86
C GLU A 335 -31.29 0.84 17.97
N ILE A 336 -31.24 2.02 18.58
CA ILE A 336 -30.50 2.25 19.82
C ILE A 336 -31.41 1.93 20.99
N VAL A 337 -31.00 0.98 21.83
CA VAL A 337 -31.70 0.60 23.06
C VAL A 337 -31.27 1.51 24.22
N SER A 338 -29.97 1.68 24.37
CA SER A 338 -29.37 2.52 25.42
C SER A 338 -28.09 3.21 24.93
N PRO A 339 -27.68 4.32 25.52
CA PRO A 339 -28.34 5.13 26.54
C PRO A 339 -29.59 5.88 26.01
N THR A 340 -30.52 6.19 26.93
CA THR A 340 -31.76 6.90 26.57
C THR A 340 -31.53 8.26 25.92
N ALA A 341 -30.48 8.99 26.32
CA ALA A 341 -30.12 10.27 25.73
C ALA A 341 -29.82 10.12 24.22
N ILE A 342 -28.99 9.16 23.84
CA ILE A 342 -28.61 8.90 22.43
C ILE A 342 -29.85 8.37 21.67
N ARG A 343 -30.64 7.50 22.27
CA ARG A 343 -31.90 7.05 21.66
C ARG A 343 -32.84 8.21 21.34
N ASN A 344 -32.98 9.16 22.26
CA ASN A 344 -33.84 10.34 22.05
C ASN A 344 -33.32 11.27 20.96
N GLU A 345 -32.01 11.45 20.83
CA GLU A 345 -31.41 12.21 19.74
C GLU A 345 -31.71 11.59 18.37
N ILE A 346 -31.53 10.26 18.24
CA ILE A 346 -31.89 9.55 17.01
C ILE A 346 -33.40 9.68 16.72
N LYS A 347 -34.24 9.55 17.76
CA LYS A 347 -35.69 9.72 17.62
C LYS A 347 -36.06 11.10 17.07
N GLN A 348 -35.49 12.18 17.59
CA GLN A 348 -35.70 13.55 17.10
C GLN A 348 -35.29 13.69 15.62
N ARG A 349 -34.17 13.12 15.21
CA ARG A 349 -33.74 13.13 13.80
C ARG A 349 -34.71 12.37 12.88
N ILE A 350 -35.21 11.21 13.32
CA ILE A 350 -36.20 10.43 12.58
C ILE A 350 -37.53 11.22 12.46
N GLU A 351 -37.98 11.86 13.53
CA GLU A 351 -39.19 12.70 13.51
C GLU A 351 -39.03 13.89 12.55
N ALA A 352 -37.84 14.54 12.56
CA ALA A 352 -37.55 15.61 11.60
C ALA A 352 -37.55 15.08 10.15
N MET A 353 -36.92 13.93 9.89
CA MET A 353 -36.97 13.29 8.57
C MET A 353 -38.41 12.94 8.17
N TYR A 354 -39.20 12.35 9.04
CA TYR A 354 -40.59 12.00 8.75
C TYR A 354 -41.40 13.23 8.34
N ASN A 355 -41.17 14.37 9.00
CA ASN A 355 -41.88 15.62 8.69
C ASN A 355 -41.51 16.21 7.32
N LEU A 356 -40.34 15.88 6.73
CA LEU A 356 -39.99 16.26 5.36
C LEU A 356 -40.80 15.51 4.30
N TYR A 357 -41.44 14.39 4.64
CA TYR A 357 -42.21 13.54 3.73
C TYR A 357 -43.74 13.64 3.98
N LYS A 358 -44.21 14.51 4.88
CA LYS A 358 -45.59 14.88 5.06
C LYS A 358 -46.01 15.97 4.08
#